data_2416c62162eb0d49dee1320977b559fd
#
_entry.id   2416c62162eb0d49dee1320977b559fd
#
_cell.length_a   1.000
_cell.length_b   1.000
_cell.length_c   1.000
_cell.angle_alpha   90.00
_cell.angle_beta   90.00
_cell.angle_gamma   90.00
#
_symmetry.space_group_name_H-M   'P 1'
#
loop_
_entity.id
_entity.type
_entity.pdbx_description
1 polymer ?
#
loop_
_entity_poly.entity_id
_entity_poly.type
_entity_poly.pdbx_seq_one_letter_code
_entity_poly.pdbx_strand_id
1 'polypeptide(L)'
;RRLTSFNWFYAYLVVAGFFLFVCLVALPIWATFIMTIFAVGAAIPVYLQDSEYRTARLIYDVDDPAVLERLAMCNGAAEWLGSAARIYHIYHSMETRDWKTNAGASTLIRRTPTRIGPGALPRVELNIGVYSVPVGPQHILFLPDRVIVRQGRHFAAVPYEHLFVEGEPTRFIEDGSVPPDTQVVDTTWQFVNKSGGPDLRFNNNRQLPVCRYGE
;
A
#
# COMPACT_ATOMS: atom_id res chain seq x y z
N ARG A 1 -15.10 10.98 -8.91
CA ARG A 1 -16.20 11.55 -8.11
C ARG A 1 -17.01 10.47 -7.38
N ARG A 2 -17.37 9.32 -7.99
CA ARG A 2 -18.15 8.27 -7.32
C ARG A 2 -17.48 7.67 -6.09
N LEU A 3 -16.18 7.39 -6.15
CA LEU A 3 -15.41 6.78 -5.08
C LEU A 3 -15.31 7.64 -3.81
N THR A 4 -15.45 8.96 -3.94
CA THR A 4 -15.40 9.93 -2.84
C THR A 4 -16.77 10.56 -2.52
N SER A 5 -17.86 10.00 -3.08
CA SER A 5 -19.22 10.51 -2.88
C SER A 5 -19.66 10.38 -1.42
N PHE A 6 -20.68 11.16 -1.06
CA PHE A 6 -21.30 11.11 0.26
C PHE A 6 -21.81 9.71 0.58
N ASN A 7 -21.65 9.26 1.81
CA ASN A 7 -22.05 7.93 2.24
C ASN A 7 -23.49 7.95 2.76
N TRP A 8 -24.43 7.63 1.90
CA TRP A 8 -25.85 7.58 2.21
C TRP A 8 -26.19 6.53 3.28
N PHE A 9 -25.43 5.44 3.32
CA PHE A 9 -25.62 4.41 4.34
C PHE A 9 -25.34 4.94 5.76
N TYR A 10 -24.27 5.74 5.95
CA TYR A 10 -24.04 6.38 7.26
C TYR A 10 -25.11 7.42 7.61
N ALA A 11 -25.58 8.19 6.65
CA ALA A 11 -26.70 9.10 6.89
C ALA A 11 -27.95 8.34 7.34
N TYR A 12 -28.26 7.23 6.66
CA TYR A 12 -29.36 6.35 7.07
C TYR A 12 -29.16 5.85 8.52
N LEU A 13 -27.99 5.34 8.87
CA LEU A 13 -27.71 4.83 10.23
C LEU A 13 -27.92 5.90 11.31
N VAL A 14 -27.52 7.14 11.05
CA VAL A 14 -27.70 8.26 12.00
C VAL A 14 -29.21 8.55 12.15
N VAL A 15 -29.94 8.68 11.07
CA VAL A 15 -31.39 8.98 11.09
C VAL A 15 -32.17 7.84 11.72
N ALA A 16 -31.88 6.59 11.34
CA ALA A 16 -32.55 5.42 11.91
C ALA A 16 -32.25 5.24 13.40
N GLY A 17 -31.00 5.47 13.83
CA GLY A 17 -30.61 5.42 15.23
C GLY A 17 -31.32 6.49 16.08
N PHE A 18 -31.41 7.73 15.56
CA PHE A 18 -32.16 8.80 16.23
C PHE A 18 -33.67 8.47 16.31
N PHE A 19 -34.25 7.97 15.22
CA PHE A 19 -35.65 7.56 15.19
C PHE A 19 -35.94 6.45 16.20
N LEU A 20 -35.11 5.41 16.25
CA LEU A 20 -35.23 4.30 17.21
C LEU A 20 -35.10 4.78 18.66
N PHE A 21 -34.21 5.74 18.92
CA PHE A 21 -34.10 6.38 20.24
C PHE A 21 -35.41 7.08 20.65
N VAL A 22 -36.01 7.84 19.75
CA VAL A 22 -37.30 8.48 19.99
C VAL A 22 -38.41 7.43 20.24
N CYS A 23 -38.43 6.36 19.44
CA CYS A 23 -39.38 5.27 19.62
C CYS A 23 -39.21 4.57 20.98
N LEU A 24 -38.00 4.39 21.45
CA LEU A 24 -37.71 3.77 22.75
C LEU A 24 -38.26 4.60 23.93
N VAL A 25 -38.27 5.93 23.79
CA VAL A 25 -38.81 6.83 24.84
C VAL A 25 -40.32 6.97 24.78
N ALA A 26 -40.89 6.95 23.56
CA ALA A 26 -42.30 7.30 23.33
C ALA A 26 -43.25 6.09 23.19
N LEU A 27 -42.73 4.89 22.88
CA LEU A 27 -43.53 3.73 22.51
C LEU A 27 -43.30 2.55 23.48
N PRO A 28 -44.28 1.61 23.59
CA PRO A 28 -44.09 0.40 24.36
C PRO A 28 -43.02 -0.49 23.71
N ILE A 29 -42.37 -1.30 24.53
CA ILE A 29 -41.17 -2.08 24.17
C ILE A 29 -41.40 -3.02 22.95
N TRP A 30 -42.56 -3.61 22.82
CA TRP A 30 -42.89 -4.48 21.70
C TRP A 30 -42.97 -3.72 20.36
N ALA A 31 -43.46 -2.48 20.38
CA ALA A 31 -43.54 -1.64 19.18
C ALA A 31 -42.14 -1.19 18.75
N THR A 32 -41.30 -0.83 19.70
CA THR A 32 -39.89 -0.50 19.43
C THR A 32 -39.14 -1.68 18.81
N PHE A 33 -39.41 -2.90 19.27
CA PHE A 33 -38.81 -4.10 18.71
C PHE A 33 -39.19 -4.32 17.25
N ILE A 34 -40.49 -4.15 16.91
CA ILE A 34 -40.99 -4.24 15.52
C ILE A 34 -40.31 -3.17 14.66
N MET A 35 -40.22 -1.91 15.13
CA MET A 35 -39.59 -0.83 14.38
C MET A 35 -38.10 -1.07 14.14
N THR A 36 -37.44 -1.72 15.09
CA THR A 36 -36.01 -2.10 14.93
C THR A 36 -35.83 -3.12 13.82
N ILE A 37 -36.70 -4.13 13.71
CA ILE A 37 -36.70 -5.12 12.64
C ILE A 37 -36.87 -4.45 11.27
N PHE A 38 -37.81 -3.51 11.16
CA PHE A 38 -38.02 -2.75 9.91
C PHE A 38 -36.81 -1.87 9.57
N ALA A 39 -36.20 -1.18 10.54
CA ALA A 39 -35.02 -0.37 10.31
C ALA A 39 -33.82 -1.24 9.84
N VAL A 40 -33.60 -2.41 10.45
CA VAL A 40 -32.56 -3.34 10.02
C VAL A 40 -32.86 -3.88 8.62
N GLY A 41 -34.10 -4.25 8.33
CA GLY A 41 -34.52 -4.72 7.00
C GLY A 41 -34.29 -3.66 5.91
N ALA A 42 -34.60 -2.39 6.20
CA ALA A 42 -34.37 -1.28 5.27
C ALA A 42 -32.87 -0.91 5.11
N ALA A 43 -32.01 -1.24 6.08
CA ALA A 43 -30.58 -1.00 6.00
C ALA A 43 -29.91 -1.79 4.85
N ILE A 44 -30.39 -3.01 4.57
CA ILE A 44 -29.82 -3.89 3.54
C ILE A 44 -29.90 -3.24 2.14
N PRO A 45 -31.07 -2.87 1.61
CA PRO A 45 -31.16 -2.26 0.28
C PRO A 45 -30.41 -0.92 0.21
N VAL A 46 -30.45 -0.11 1.26
CA VAL A 46 -29.68 1.16 1.32
C VAL A 46 -28.18 0.88 1.23
N TYR A 47 -27.68 -0.12 1.94
CA TYR A 47 -26.27 -0.51 1.89
C TYR A 47 -25.87 -1.00 0.50
N LEU A 48 -26.68 -1.88 -0.12
CA LEU A 48 -26.40 -2.42 -1.45
C LEU A 48 -26.37 -1.30 -2.50
N GLN A 49 -27.36 -0.43 -2.48
CA GLN A 49 -27.44 0.70 -3.41
C GLN A 49 -26.27 1.69 -3.21
N ASP A 50 -25.92 2.04 -1.97
CA ASP A 50 -24.78 2.91 -1.67
C ASP A 50 -23.45 2.27 -2.12
N SER A 51 -23.29 0.96 -1.91
CA SER A 51 -22.14 0.19 -2.34
C SER A 51 -21.98 0.19 -3.86
N GLU A 52 -23.04 -0.08 -4.61
CA GLU A 52 -23.04 -0.06 -6.08
C GLU A 52 -22.76 1.35 -6.61
N TYR A 53 -23.42 2.38 -6.06
CA TYR A 53 -23.21 3.77 -6.48
C TYR A 53 -21.78 4.23 -6.30
N ARG A 54 -21.08 3.72 -5.28
CA ARG A 54 -19.70 4.10 -4.93
C ARG A 54 -18.64 3.18 -5.54
N THR A 55 -19.04 2.14 -6.27
CA THR A 55 -18.12 1.26 -6.98
C THR A 55 -17.85 1.82 -8.37
N ALA A 56 -16.57 2.01 -8.70
CA ALA A 56 -16.14 2.35 -10.05
C ALA A 56 -15.91 1.06 -10.83
N ARG A 57 -16.66 0.87 -11.91
CA ARG A 57 -16.45 -0.24 -12.85
C ARG A 57 -15.58 0.28 -14.00
N LEU A 58 -14.41 -0.30 -14.17
CA LEU A 58 -13.49 -0.02 -15.26
C LEU A 58 -13.48 -1.27 -16.15
N ILE A 59 -14.09 -1.13 -17.31
CA ILE A 59 -14.20 -2.22 -18.30
C ILE A 59 -13.24 -1.89 -19.43
N TYR A 60 -12.27 -2.76 -19.63
CA TYR A 60 -11.32 -2.71 -20.74
C TYR A 60 -11.81 -3.61 -21.88
N ASP A 61 -11.61 -3.16 -23.09
CA ASP A 61 -11.87 -3.97 -24.29
C ASP A 61 -10.73 -5.01 -24.40
N VAL A 62 -11.06 -6.25 -24.04
CA VAL A 62 -10.10 -7.36 -24.09
C VAL A 62 -9.91 -7.92 -25.51
N ASP A 63 -10.70 -7.46 -26.47
CA ASP A 63 -10.53 -7.81 -27.89
C ASP A 63 -9.56 -6.83 -28.59
N ASP A 64 -9.25 -5.69 -27.98
CA ASP A 64 -8.25 -4.72 -28.47
C ASP A 64 -6.82 -5.23 -28.22
N PRO A 65 -6.05 -5.58 -29.27
CA PRO A 65 -4.69 -6.05 -29.11
C PRO A 65 -3.76 -5.04 -28.45
N ALA A 66 -4.00 -3.74 -28.59
CA ALA A 66 -3.19 -2.71 -27.93
C ALA A 66 -3.40 -2.68 -26.41
N VAL A 67 -4.61 -2.97 -25.94
CA VAL A 67 -4.90 -3.10 -24.51
C VAL A 67 -4.25 -4.35 -23.94
N LEU A 68 -4.33 -5.48 -24.64
CA LEU A 68 -3.71 -6.73 -24.23
C LEU A 68 -2.18 -6.63 -24.16
N GLU A 69 -1.54 -6.01 -25.14
CA GLU A 69 -0.11 -5.81 -25.15
C GLU A 69 0.36 -4.97 -23.97
N ARG A 70 -0.30 -3.85 -23.71
CA ARG A 70 0.01 -2.99 -22.55
C ARG A 70 -0.22 -3.70 -21.22
N LEU A 71 -1.31 -4.47 -21.11
CA LEU A 71 -1.60 -5.28 -19.94
C LEU A 71 -0.50 -6.33 -19.70
N ALA A 72 -0.08 -7.02 -20.75
CA ALA A 72 0.99 -8.01 -20.67
C ALA A 72 2.33 -7.37 -20.25
N MET A 73 2.67 -6.19 -20.79
CA MET A 73 3.87 -5.44 -20.38
C MET A 73 3.80 -5.02 -18.90
N CYS A 74 2.68 -4.45 -18.45
CA CYS A 74 2.53 -4.03 -17.05
C CYS A 74 2.59 -5.22 -16.10
N ASN A 75 1.89 -6.30 -16.40
CA ASN A 75 1.87 -7.50 -15.59
C ASN A 75 3.23 -8.19 -15.58
N GLY A 76 3.89 -8.32 -16.73
CA GLY A 76 5.23 -8.89 -16.82
C GLY A 76 6.28 -8.10 -16.03
N ALA A 77 6.25 -6.77 -16.10
CA ALA A 77 7.11 -5.92 -15.28
C ALA A 77 6.84 -6.08 -13.78
N ALA A 78 5.56 -6.15 -13.40
CA ALA A 78 5.16 -6.34 -12.00
C ALA A 78 5.54 -7.73 -11.47
N GLU A 79 5.42 -8.78 -12.29
CA GLU A 79 5.87 -10.14 -11.96
C GLU A 79 7.38 -10.18 -11.78
N TRP A 80 8.12 -9.58 -12.69
CA TRP A 80 9.57 -9.51 -12.60
C TRP A 80 10.03 -8.80 -11.31
N LEU A 81 9.46 -7.62 -11.01
CA LEU A 81 9.74 -6.92 -9.76
C LEU A 81 9.27 -7.73 -8.53
N GLY A 82 8.12 -8.37 -8.62
CA GLY A 82 7.55 -9.20 -7.55
C GLY A 82 8.34 -10.49 -7.28
N SER A 83 9.22 -10.92 -8.20
CA SER A 83 10.09 -12.08 -8.03
C SER A 83 11.27 -11.82 -7.09
N ALA A 84 11.56 -10.56 -6.76
CA ALA A 84 12.59 -10.19 -5.81
C ALA A 84 12.32 -10.82 -4.43
N ALA A 85 13.35 -11.39 -3.80
CA ALA A 85 13.22 -12.06 -2.50
C ALA A 85 12.73 -11.11 -1.41
N ARG A 86 13.05 -9.82 -1.51
CA ARG A 86 12.56 -8.78 -0.61
C ARG A 86 12.37 -7.46 -1.33
N ILE A 87 11.23 -6.84 -1.12
CA ILE A 87 10.90 -5.49 -1.59
C ILE A 87 10.59 -4.65 -0.36
N TYR A 88 11.11 -3.43 -0.32
CA TYR A 88 10.90 -2.51 0.79
C TYR A 88 10.33 -1.18 0.33
N HIS A 89 9.40 -0.67 1.10
CA HIS A 89 8.98 0.72 1.03
C HIS A 89 9.83 1.55 1.99
N ILE A 90 10.58 2.50 1.46
CA ILE A 90 11.36 3.47 2.24
C ILE A 90 10.46 4.67 2.51
N TYR A 91 10.19 4.96 3.79
CA TYR A 91 9.28 6.04 4.16
C TYR A 91 9.97 7.19 4.90
N HIS A 92 11.21 7.00 5.28
CA HIS A 92 11.98 8.02 5.96
C HIS A 92 13.49 7.79 5.76
N SER A 93 14.19 8.85 5.41
CA SER A 93 15.65 8.89 5.41
C SER A 93 16.12 10.08 6.24
N MET A 94 17.13 9.90 7.07
CA MET A 94 17.65 10.93 7.96
C MET A 94 19.17 10.89 7.97
N GLU A 95 19.80 12.03 7.74
CA GLU A 95 21.23 12.16 7.94
C GLU A 95 21.59 11.96 9.41
N THR A 96 22.63 11.19 9.68
CA THR A 96 23.16 10.98 11.02
C THR A 96 24.54 11.54 11.17
N ARG A 97 24.80 12.20 12.32
CA ARG A 97 26.13 12.61 12.71
C ARG A 97 26.89 11.51 13.45
N ASP A 98 26.16 10.50 13.91
CA ASP A 98 26.69 9.37 14.70
C ASP A 98 27.10 8.19 13.82
N TRP A 99 27.80 8.48 12.72
CA TRP A 99 28.27 7.47 11.78
C TRP A 99 29.11 6.35 12.42
N LYS A 100 29.77 6.65 13.54
CA LYS A 100 30.63 5.67 14.24
C LYS A 100 29.83 4.52 14.85
N THR A 101 28.62 4.78 15.31
CA THR A 101 27.72 3.78 15.91
C THR A 101 26.75 3.18 14.89
N ASN A 102 26.77 3.70 13.66
CA ASN A 102 25.91 3.29 12.56
C ASN A 102 26.71 2.70 11.40
N ALA A 103 27.70 1.87 11.71
CA ALA A 103 28.50 1.14 10.73
C ALA A 103 29.18 2.01 9.65
N GLY A 104 29.41 3.28 9.93
CA GLY A 104 29.98 4.26 8.99
C GLY A 104 28.93 4.92 8.09
N ALA A 105 27.64 4.59 8.22
CA ALA A 105 26.59 5.20 7.41
C ALA A 105 26.36 6.66 7.78
N SER A 106 26.23 7.51 6.77
CA SER A 106 25.84 8.92 6.90
C SER A 106 24.32 9.12 6.92
N THR A 107 23.57 8.12 6.46
CA THR A 107 22.11 8.17 6.33
C THR A 107 21.49 6.94 6.96
N LEU A 108 20.50 7.16 7.81
CA LEU A 108 19.66 6.12 8.40
C LEU A 108 18.35 6.07 7.63
N ILE A 109 17.91 4.87 7.28
CA ILE A 109 16.68 4.64 6.52
C ILE A 109 15.71 3.82 7.35
N ARG A 110 14.45 4.25 7.33
CA ARG A 110 13.33 3.46 7.85
C ARG A 110 12.58 2.87 6.69
N ARG A 111 12.43 1.56 6.70
CA ARG A 111 11.79 0.79 5.64
C ARG A 111 10.81 -0.24 6.21
N THR A 112 9.77 -0.55 5.46
CA THR A 112 8.84 -1.63 5.75
C THR A 112 8.79 -2.61 4.59
N PRO A 113 8.71 -3.92 4.84
CA PRO A 113 8.58 -4.89 3.76
C PRO A 113 7.24 -4.69 3.04
N THR A 114 7.27 -4.81 1.73
CA THR A 114 6.09 -4.79 0.85
C THR A 114 6.17 -5.92 -0.15
N ARG A 115 5.09 -6.13 -0.92
CA ARG A 115 5.04 -7.14 -1.97
C ARG A 115 4.23 -6.62 -3.15
N ILE A 116 4.70 -6.94 -4.34
CA ILE A 116 3.95 -6.76 -5.58
C ILE A 116 3.25 -8.08 -5.88
N GLY A 117 1.97 -8.02 -6.21
CA GLY A 117 1.21 -9.22 -6.54
C GLY A 117 -0.13 -8.90 -7.17
N PRO A 118 -0.86 -9.93 -7.64
CA PRO A 118 -2.22 -9.76 -8.12
C PRO A 118 -3.07 -9.03 -7.09
N GLY A 119 -3.79 -8.01 -7.52
CA GLY A 119 -4.50 -7.18 -6.56
C GLY A 119 -5.73 -6.49 -7.14
N ALA A 120 -6.58 -6.08 -6.21
CA ALA A 120 -7.75 -5.28 -6.47
C ALA A 120 -7.84 -4.17 -5.41
N LEU A 121 -8.49 -3.08 -5.77
CA LEU A 121 -8.80 -2.02 -4.82
C LEU A 121 -10.28 -2.11 -4.40
N PRO A 122 -10.60 -1.87 -3.13
CA PRO A 122 -11.98 -1.76 -2.70
C PRO A 122 -12.74 -0.73 -3.53
N ARG A 123 -13.93 -1.09 -3.99
CA ARG A 123 -14.80 -0.23 -4.82
C ARG A 123 -14.28 0.05 -6.24
N VAL A 124 -13.33 -0.74 -6.70
CA VAL A 124 -12.89 -0.74 -8.10
C VAL A 124 -13.08 -2.15 -8.63
N GLU A 125 -13.98 -2.31 -9.59
CA GLU A 125 -14.22 -3.56 -10.30
C GLU A 125 -13.55 -3.51 -11.67
N LEU A 126 -12.81 -4.55 -12.00
CA LEU A 126 -12.08 -4.70 -13.25
C LEU A 126 -12.48 -6.01 -13.91
N ASN A 127 -12.53 -6.01 -15.24
CA ASN A 127 -12.68 -7.22 -16.04
C ASN A 127 -11.34 -7.86 -16.45
N ILE A 128 -10.22 -7.31 -15.99
CA ILE A 128 -8.86 -7.77 -16.26
C ILE A 128 -8.10 -8.03 -14.95
N GLY A 129 -7.18 -8.99 -14.99
CA GLY A 129 -6.26 -9.24 -13.88
C GLY A 129 -5.11 -8.24 -13.92
N VAL A 130 -4.85 -7.58 -12.80
CA VAL A 130 -3.82 -6.55 -12.66
C VAL A 130 -3.00 -6.75 -11.39
N TYR A 131 -1.84 -6.12 -11.34
CA TYR A 131 -0.96 -6.15 -10.18
C TYR A 131 -1.11 -4.89 -9.33
N SER A 132 -0.85 -5.04 -8.04
CA SER A 132 -0.85 -3.93 -7.09
C SER A 132 0.31 -4.03 -6.12
N VAL A 133 0.67 -2.88 -5.54
CA VAL A 133 1.67 -2.79 -4.48
C VAL A 133 1.16 -1.90 -3.35
N PRO A 134 1.15 -2.38 -2.10
CA PRO A 134 0.93 -1.53 -0.94
C PRO A 134 2.21 -0.76 -0.60
N VAL A 135 2.13 0.57 -0.53
CA VAL A 135 3.23 1.48 -0.25
C VAL A 135 2.85 2.34 0.95
N GLY A 136 3.17 1.85 2.16
CA GLY A 136 2.73 2.49 3.40
C GLY A 136 1.20 2.59 3.51
N PRO A 137 0.64 3.82 3.66
CA PRO A 137 -0.81 4.02 3.72
C PRO A 137 -1.48 3.98 2.33
N GLN A 138 -0.69 3.89 1.27
CA GLN A 138 -1.17 3.91 -0.11
C GLN A 138 -1.22 2.51 -0.71
N HIS A 139 -2.13 2.32 -1.65
CA HIS A 139 -2.17 1.16 -2.54
C HIS A 139 -2.09 1.66 -3.98
N ILE A 140 -1.15 1.12 -4.72
CA ILE A 140 -0.93 1.44 -6.12
C ILE A 140 -1.40 0.26 -6.97
N LEU A 141 -2.24 0.52 -7.97
CA LEU A 141 -2.77 -0.45 -8.91
C LEU A 141 -2.32 -0.09 -10.32
N PHE A 142 -1.71 -1.02 -11.02
CA PHE A 142 -1.20 -0.83 -12.39
C PHE A 142 -2.25 -1.26 -13.40
N LEU A 143 -2.78 -0.31 -14.18
CA LEU A 143 -3.73 -0.54 -15.27
C LEU A 143 -3.02 -0.36 -16.62
N PRO A 144 -3.60 -0.83 -17.74
CA PRO A 144 -2.96 -0.69 -19.06
C PRO A 144 -2.68 0.75 -19.51
N ASP A 145 -3.47 1.72 -19.03
CA ASP A 145 -3.42 3.12 -19.47
C ASP A 145 -3.00 4.10 -18.37
N ARG A 146 -3.08 3.70 -17.11
CA ARG A 146 -2.81 4.57 -15.97
C ARG A 146 -2.51 3.79 -14.71
N VAL A 147 -2.01 4.50 -13.71
CA VAL A 147 -1.86 4.00 -12.34
C VAL A 147 -2.97 4.58 -11.48
N ILE A 148 -3.62 3.73 -10.68
CA ILE A 148 -4.53 4.20 -9.62
C ILE A 148 -3.80 4.14 -8.29
N VAL A 149 -3.76 5.28 -7.61
CA VAL A 149 -3.25 5.41 -6.25
C VAL A 149 -4.43 5.63 -5.31
N ARG A 150 -4.55 4.77 -4.30
CA ARG A 150 -5.54 4.89 -3.24
C ARG A 150 -4.86 5.21 -1.92
N GLN A 151 -5.34 6.23 -1.21
CA GLN A 151 -4.94 6.53 0.16
C GLN A 151 -6.19 6.74 1.02
N GLY A 152 -6.46 5.79 1.90
CA GLY A 152 -7.69 5.80 2.69
C GLY A 152 -8.95 5.77 1.81
N ARG A 153 -9.68 6.90 1.75
CA ARG A 153 -10.88 7.09 0.92
C ARG A 153 -10.61 7.88 -0.37
N HIS A 154 -9.40 8.37 -0.55
CA HIS A 154 -9.01 9.17 -1.71
C HIS A 154 -8.43 8.29 -2.80
N PHE A 155 -8.77 8.63 -4.04
CA PHE A 155 -8.29 7.95 -5.23
C PHE A 155 -7.76 8.99 -6.21
N ALA A 156 -6.60 8.70 -6.78
CA ALA A 156 -6.02 9.45 -7.88
C ALA A 156 -5.75 8.48 -9.03
N ALA A 157 -6.00 8.93 -10.25
CA ALA A 157 -5.65 8.22 -11.47
C ALA A 157 -4.58 9.04 -12.20
N VAL A 158 -3.41 8.47 -12.37
CA VAL A 158 -2.25 9.11 -12.99
C VAL A 158 -1.94 8.39 -14.30
N PRO A 159 -2.10 9.04 -15.46
CA PRO A 159 -1.66 8.49 -16.75
C PRO A 159 -0.16 8.24 -16.75
N TYR A 160 0.31 7.22 -17.47
CA TYR A 160 1.74 6.89 -17.52
C TYR A 160 2.62 8.01 -18.08
N GLU A 161 2.08 8.86 -18.94
CA GLU A 161 2.76 10.05 -19.48
C GLU A 161 3.13 11.10 -18.40
N HIS A 162 2.48 11.02 -17.25
CA HIS A 162 2.75 11.87 -16.07
C HIS A 162 3.44 11.12 -14.93
N LEU A 163 3.83 9.88 -15.16
CA LEU A 163 4.54 9.06 -14.19
C LEU A 163 6.03 9.03 -14.51
N PHE A 164 6.83 9.54 -13.62
CA PHE A 164 8.28 9.42 -13.65
C PHE A 164 8.71 8.30 -12.73
N VAL A 165 9.48 7.36 -13.26
CA VAL A 165 10.09 6.26 -12.49
C VAL A 165 11.58 6.29 -12.77
N GLU A 166 12.36 6.49 -11.72
CA GLU A 166 13.82 6.44 -11.77
C GLU A 166 14.28 5.22 -10.97
N GLY A 167 15.36 4.59 -11.39
CA GLY A 167 15.93 3.45 -10.69
C GLY A 167 17.43 3.56 -10.64
N GLU A 168 18.00 3.51 -9.44
CA GLU A 168 19.44 3.54 -9.23
C GLU A 168 19.90 2.40 -8.32
N PRO A 169 21.11 1.84 -8.56
CA PRO A 169 21.69 0.88 -7.63
C PRO A 169 22.20 1.59 -6.38
N THR A 170 21.67 1.20 -5.23
CA THR A 170 22.04 1.78 -3.92
C THR A 170 22.73 0.74 -3.04
N ARG A 171 23.66 1.19 -2.20
CA ARG A 171 24.35 0.36 -1.22
C ARG A 171 23.68 0.47 0.14
N PHE A 172 23.35 -0.68 0.69
CA PHE A 172 22.75 -0.81 2.02
C PHE A 172 23.59 -1.66 2.94
N ILE A 173 23.72 -1.22 4.20
CA ILE A 173 24.32 -2.02 5.26
C ILE A 173 23.19 -2.83 5.90
N GLU A 174 23.25 -4.15 5.74
CA GLU A 174 22.28 -5.06 6.31
C GLU A 174 22.67 -5.47 7.71
N ASP A 175 21.76 -5.20 8.66
CA ASP A 175 21.92 -5.62 10.06
C ASP A 175 21.33 -7.01 10.33
N GLY A 176 20.44 -7.46 9.45
CA GLY A 176 19.74 -8.75 9.51
C GLY A 176 20.26 -9.77 8.49
N SER A 177 19.37 -10.70 8.13
CA SER A 177 19.66 -11.70 7.08
C SER A 177 19.68 -11.07 5.70
N VAL A 178 20.74 -11.32 4.95
CA VAL A 178 20.85 -10.90 3.54
C VAL A 178 19.86 -11.70 2.70
N PRO A 179 19.08 -11.05 1.81
CA PRO A 179 18.24 -11.77 0.86
C PRO A 179 19.09 -12.63 -0.10
N PRO A 180 18.59 -13.80 -0.52
CA PRO A 180 19.37 -14.74 -1.32
C PRO A 180 19.72 -14.24 -2.73
N ASP A 181 18.96 -13.30 -3.24
CA ASP A 181 19.13 -12.65 -4.55
C ASP A 181 19.96 -11.35 -4.50
N THR A 182 20.46 -11.00 -3.31
CA THR A 182 21.18 -9.74 -3.09
C THR A 182 22.69 -9.96 -3.17
N GLN A 183 23.39 -9.10 -3.93
CA GLN A 183 24.84 -9.12 -4.02
C GLN A 183 25.45 -8.40 -2.82
N VAL A 184 26.30 -9.10 -2.05
CA VAL A 184 27.18 -8.47 -1.05
C VAL A 184 28.36 -7.91 -1.80
N VAL A 185 28.53 -6.59 -1.73
CA VAL A 185 29.61 -5.85 -2.46
C VAL A 185 30.74 -5.43 -1.56
N ASP A 186 30.52 -5.39 -0.23
CA ASP A 186 31.53 -4.98 0.75
C ASP A 186 31.12 -5.47 2.16
N THR A 187 31.95 -5.21 3.14
CA THR A 187 31.69 -5.41 4.57
C THR A 187 32.11 -4.21 5.39
N THR A 188 31.41 -3.90 6.45
CA THR A 188 31.76 -2.86 7.41
C THR A 188 31.61 -3.36 8.83
N TRP A 189 32.12 -2.63 9.80
CA TRP A 189 31.94 -2.94 11.22
C TRP A 189 30.72 -2.20 11.79
N GLN A 190 30.01 -2.83 12.70
CA GLN A 190 28.86 -2.19 13.36
C GLN A 190 29.28 -0.88 14.07
N PHE A 191 30.44 -0.90 14.70
CA PHE A 191 31.05 0.28 15.30
C PHE A 191 32.40 0.56 14.63
N VAL A 192 32.54 1.74 14.02
CA VAL A 192 33.73 2.11 13.26
C VAL A 192 34.52 3.20 13.98
N ASN A 193 35.84 3.13 13.86
CA ASN A 193 36.77 4.18 14.29
C ASN A 193 36.87 5.28 13.21
N LYS A 194 37.69 6.30 13.47
CA LYS A 194 37.88 7.44 12.53
C LYS A 194 38.47 7.04 11.17
N SER A 195 39.18 5.92 11.10
CA SER A 195 39.78 5.42 9.86
C SER A 195 38.91 4.36 9.14
N GLY A 196 37.67 4.10 9.61
CA GLY A 196 36.77 3.12 9.03
C GLY A 196 36.98 1.67 9.50
N GLY A 197 38.02 1.43 10.32
CA GLY A 197 38.29 0.13 10.93
C GLY A 197 37.41 -0.14 12.16
N PRO A 198 37.56 -1.32 12.81
CA PRO A 198 36.80 -1.65 14.00
C PRO A 198 37.15 -0.73 15.19
N ASP A 199 36.13 -0.28 15.90
CA ASP A 199 36.31 0.41 17.18
C ASP A 199 36.52 -0.63 18.30
N LEU A 200 37.73 -0.77 18.77
CA LEU A 200 38.15 -1.77 19.77
C LEU A 200 37.56 -1.52 21.18
N ARG A 201 36.88 -0.40 21.40
CA ARG A 201 36.18 -0.14 22.67
C ARG A 201 34.91 -1.00 22.82
N PHE A 202 34.43 -1.56 21.75
CA PHE A 202 33.22 -2.40 21.70
C PHE A 202 33.62 -3.88 21.57
N ASN A 203 33.47 -4.65 22.63
CA ASN A 203 33.85 -6.08 22.66
C ASN A 203 33.04 -6.97 21.70
N ASN A 204 31.79 -6.59 21.41
CA ASN A 204 30.88 -7.34 20.53
C ASN A 204 30.72 -6.68 19.17
N ASN A 205 31.78 -6.06 18.66
CA ASN A 205 31.75 -5.42 17.36
C ASN A 205 31.76 -6.46 16.24
N ARG A 206 30.68 -6.56 15.50
CA ARG A 206 30.52 -7.53 14.41
C ARG A 206 30.67 -6.89 13.04
N GLN A 207 31.04 -7.69 12.04
CA GLN A 207 30.99 -7.27 10.65
C GLN A 207 29.56 -7.34 10.12
N LEU A 208 29.18 -6.34 9.35
CA LEU A 208 27.91 -6.22 8.66
C LEU A 208 28.14 -6.21 7.15
N PRO A 209 27.34 -6.96 6.38
CA PRO A 209 27.45 -6.96 4.93
C PRO A 209 26.90 -5.65 4.34
N VAL A 210 27.60 -5.13 3.33
CA VAL A 210 27.12 -4.04 2.48
C VAL A 210 26.54 -4.66 1.22
N CYS A 211 25.26 -4.51 1.05
CA CYS A 211 24.47 -5.12 -0.02
C CYS A 211 24.13 -4.10 -1.10
N ARG A 212 24.05 -4.55 -2.34
CA ARG A 212 23.60 -3.74 -3.48
C ARG A 212 22.12 -4.00 -3.73
N TYR A 213 21.32 -2.94 -3.68
CA TYR A 213 19.89 -2.96 -4.00
C TYR A 213 19.61 -2.09 -5.23
N GLY A 214 18.53 -2.38 -5.95
CA GLY A 214 17.89 -1.44 -6.85
C GLY A 214 16.90 -0.57 -6.06
N GLU A 215 16.96 0.72 -6.25
CA GLU A 215 16.05 1.71 -5.66
C GLU A 215 15.35 2.51 -6.76
#